data_60405e943b7c47787f7ec0c9821c4fef
#
_entry.id   60405e943b7c47787f7ec0c9821c4fef
#
_cell.length_a   1.000
_cell.length_b   1.000
_cell.length_c   1.000
_cell.angle_alpha   90.00
_cell.angle_beta   90.00
_cell.angle_gamma   90.00
#
_symmetry.space_group_name_H-M   'P 1'
#
loop_
_entity.id
_entity.type
_entity.pdbx_description
1 polymer ?
#
loop_
_entity_poly.entity_id
_entity_poly.type
_entity_poly.pdbx_seq_one_letter_code
_entity_poly.pdbx_strand_id
1 'polypeptide(L)'
;MHLALNALAARHPAASAAAAPALQPLTITVAAGEQVAVIGPSGSGKTTLMHALACALRPAGGALTLDGTDPWTLSTAALQRLRGRLFLAPQAPPLPPRQRVVTAVLAGRLPQQSLVASIRSLLYPAGAAEAHAALARFDLAAKLWDRVDRLSGGERQRVALARALVSQASLWLIDEPLSSLDPARAAQAVETLTAAARERGATLVTTLHQVDVATRFPRVVGLRDGLLQFDLPAAQVTPAHLAQLYAQREYELAGAPLAAEPVAAAPPPAVMHCR
;
A
#
# COMPACT_ATOMS: atom_id res chain seq x y z
N MET A 1 -0.50 -11.06 10.87
CA MET A 1 0.85 -10.58 11.31
C MET A 1 0.64 -9.43 12.29
N HIS A 2 1.22 -9.53 13.46
CA HIS A 2 1.24 -8.44 14.45
C HIS A 2 2.38 -7.47 14.08
N LEU A 3 2.13 -6.17 14.19
CA LEU A 3 3.17 -5.15 13.99
C LEU A 3 3.18 -4.17 15.17
N ALA A 4 4.38 -3.75 15.59
CA ALA A 4 4.55 -2.72 16.60
C ALA A 4 5.65 -1.75 16.18
N LEU A 5 5.33 -0.48 16.28
CA LEU A 5 6.23 0.65 16.12
C LEU A 5 6.50 1.22 17.51
N ASN A 6 7.75 1.41 17.86
CA ASN A 6 8.15 2.02 19.13
C ASN A 6 9.04 3.23 18.83
N ALA A 7 8.50 4.42 19.03
CA ALA A 7 9.16 5.70 18.72
C ALA A 7 9.84 5.72 17.33
N LEU A 8 9.21 5.06 16.33
CA LEU A 8 9.79 4.92 15.00
C LEU A 8 9.81 6.29 14.31
N ALA A 9 11.00 6.69 13.88
CA ALA A 9 11.22 7.86 13.04
C ALA A 9 11.80 7.43 11.69
N ALA A 10 11.37 8.07 10.61
CA ALA A 10 11.84 7.72 9.27
C ALA A 10 12.00 8.97 8.39
N ARG A 11 12.99 8.94 7.49
CA ARG A 11 13.21 9.97 6.47
C ARG A 11 12.64 9.49 5.13
N HIS A 12 12.17 10.42 4.33
CA HIS A 12 11.76 10.08 2.97
C HIS A 12 12.98 9.61 2.16
N PRO A 13 12.89 8.55 1.32
CA PRO A 13 14.04 8.02 0.56
C PRO A 13 14.74 9.03 -0.34
N ALA A 14 14.00 10.01 -0.88
CA ALA A 14 14.54 11.07 -1.73
C ALA A 14 15.05 12.29 -0.95
N ALA A 15 14.94 12.31 0.38
CA ALA A 15 15.39 13.43 1.20
C ALA A 15 16.91 13.36 1.46
N SER A 16 17.56 14.52 1.55
CA SER A 16 18.96 14.58 1.96
C SER A 16 19.16 14.06 3.39
N ALA A 17 20.38 13.62 3.73
CA ALA A 17 20.71 13.15 5.07
C ALA A 17 20.49 14.21 6.17
N ALA A 18 20.53 15.49 5.80
CA ALA A 18 20.29 16.64 6.69
C ALA A 18 18.79 17.02 6.81
N ALA A 19 17.92 16.45 5.97
CA ALA A 19 16.49 16.78 6.01
C ALA A 19 15.84 16.28 7.29
N ALA A 20 14.82 17.00 7.76
CA ALA A 20 13.98 16.56 8.87
C ALA A 20 13.32 15.21 8.55
N PRO A 21 13.08 14.35 9.55
CA PRO A 21 12.34 13.11 9.35
C PRO A 21 10.93 13.38 8.80
N ALA A 22 10.53 12.63 7.80
CA ALA A 22 9.16 12.65 7.28
C ALA A 22 8.16 11.98 8.23
N LEU A 23 8.65 11.10 9.12
CA LEU A 23 7.93 10.59 10.27
C LEU A 23 8.71 10.95 11.53
N GLN A 24 8.07 11.65 12.43
CA GLN A 24 8.52 11.91 13.79
C GLN A 24 8.35 10.63 14.64
N PRO A 25 8.96 10.54 15.85
CA PRO A 25 8.82 9.35 16.67
C PRO A 25 7.35 8.94 16.87
N LEU A 26 6.99 7.81 16.29
CA LEU A 26 5.64 7.27 16.21
C LEU A 26 5.56 5.94 16.94
N THR A 27 4.58 5.79 17.84
CA THR A 27 4.30 4.54 18.55
C THR A 27 2.90 4.08 18.22
N ILE A 28 2.77 2.95 17.54
CA ILE A 28 1.49 2.31 17.18
C ILE A 28 1.68 0.80 17.23
N THR A 29 0.66 0.09 17.68
CA THR A 29 0.59 -1.37 17.61
C THR A 29 -0.64 -1.77 16.81
N VAL A 30 -0.50 -2.71 15.87
CA VAL A 30 -1.60 -3.28 15.10
C VAL A 30 -1.62 -4.79 15.33
N ALA A 31 -2.75 -5.29 15.79
CA ALA A 31 -2.92 -6.72 16.08
C ALA A 31 -2.97 -7.55 14.77
N ALA A 32 -2.66 -8.84 14.89
CA ALA A 32 -2.80 -9.74 13.75
C ALA A 32 -4.26 -9.83 13.29
N GLY A 33 -4.50 -9.65 11.98
CA GLY A 33 -5.84 -9.65 11.38
C GLY A 33 -6.60 -8.33 11.52
N GLU A 34 -6.02 -7.33 12.20
CA GLU A 34 -6.63 -6.02 12.33
C GLU A 34 -6.60 -5.24 11.00
N GLN A 35 -7.59 -4.36 10.83
CA GLN A 35 -7.72 -3.53 9.64
C GLN A 35 -7.70 -2.06 10.05
N VAL A 36 -6.73 -1.32 9.54
CA VAL A 36 -6.45 0.07 9.92
C VAL A 36 -6.41 0.96 8.67
N ALA A 37 -7.16 2.06 8.72
CA ALA A 37 -7.03 3.14 7.77
C ALA A 37 -6.11 4.23 8.33
N VAL A 38 -5.19 4.72 7.52
CA VAL A 38 -4.30 5.83 7.83
C VAL A 38 -4.70 7.02 6.98
N ILE A 39 -5.10 8.12 7.61
CA ILE A 39 -5.52 9.35 6.94
C ILE A 39 -4.62 10.52 7.31
N GLY A 40 -4.65 11.56 6.51
CA GLY A 40 -3.93 12.81 6.74
C GLY A 40 -3.66 13.55 5.45
N PRO A 41 -3.31 14.83 5.53
CA PRO A 41 -3.06 15.66 4.36
C PRO A 41 -1.87 15.15 3.54
N SER A 42 -1.74 15.66 2.31
CA SER A 42 -0.57 15.38 1.46
C SER A 42 0.72 15.80 2.17
N GLY A 43 1.74 14.95 2.09
CA GLY A 43 3.01 15.17 2.79
C GLY A 43 3.01 14.84 4.28
N SER A 44 1.93 14.28 4.85
CA SER A 44 1.87 13.92 6.28
C SER A 44 2.74 12.71 6.67
N GLY A 45 3.41 12.04 5.73
CA GLY A 45 4.29 10.90 6.00
C GLY A 45 3.66 9.52 5.76
N LYS A 46 2.43 9.41 5.26
CA LYS A 46 1.71 8.14 5.01
C LYS A 46 2.51 7.15 4.17
N THR A 47 2.98 7.58 3.00
CA THR A 47 3.80 6.72 2.11
C THR A 47 5.11 6.31 2.76
N THR A 48 5.75 7.20 3.53
CA THR A 48 6.97 6.88 4.30
C THR A 48 6.68 5.81 5.35
N LEU A 49 5.54 5.90 6.03
CA LEU A 49 5.07 4.87 6.96
C LEU A 49 4.88 3.53 6.24
N MET A 50 4.21 3.51 5.09
CA MET A 50 3.99 2.29 4.31
C MET A 50 5.31 1.63 3.90
N HIS A 51 6.31 2.41 3.46
CA HIS A 51 7.63 1.91 3.12
C HIS A 51 8.39 1.37 4.35
N ALA A 52 8.28 2.02 5.50
CA ALA A 52 8.87 1.52 6.74
C ALA A 52 8.25 0.18 7.16
N LEU A 53 6.92 0.08 7.16
CA LEU A 53 6.17 -1.15 7.47
C LEU A 53 6.49 -2.29 6.48
N ALA A 54 6.69 -1.96 5.20
CA ALA A 54 7.09 -2.94 4.17
C ALA A 54 8.56 -3.39 4.30
N CYS A 55 9.30 -2.90 5.28
CA CYS A 55 10.76 -3.09 5.40
C CYS A 55 11.52 -2.63 4.14
N ALA A 56 10.95 -1.72 3.36
CA ALA A 56 11.59 -1.10 2.20
C ALA A 56 12.46 0.09 2.61
N LEU A 57 12.18 0.68 3.78
CA LEU A 57 12.88 1.80 4.35
C LEU A 57 13.34 1.45 5.77
N ARG A 58 14.64 1.60 6.04
CA ARG A 58 15.18 1.45 7.40
C ARG A 58 14.82 2.67 8.24
N PRO A 59 14.29 2.50 9.46
CA PRO A 59 14.04 3.61 10.37
C PRO A 59 15.30 4.43 10.66
N ALA A 60 15.14 5.73 10.82
CA ALA A 60 16.19 6.64 11.27
C ALA A 60 16.35 6.62 12.81
N GLY A 61 15.30 6.18 13.52
CA GLY A 61 15.29 6.01 14.97
C GLY A 61 14.12 5.14 15.39
N GLY A 62 14.12 4.71 16.64
CA GLY A 62 13.12 3.79 17.18
C GLY A 62 13.22 2.37 16.59
N ALA A 63 12.15 1.60 16.72
CA ALA A 63 12.11 0.20 16.30
C ALA A 63 10.80 -0.16 15.62
N LEU A 64 10.87 -1.08 14.65
CA LEU A 64 9.76 -1.82 14.07
C LEU A 64 9.90 -3.28 14.46
N THR A 65 8.83 -3.91 14.93
CA THR A 65 8.77 -5.36 15.05
C THR A 65 7.58 -5.94 14.28
N LEU A 66 7.81 -7.06 13.61
CA LEU A 66 6.82 -7.86 12.90
C LEU A 66 6.79 -9.25 13.52
N ASP A 67 5.64 -9.64 14.09
CA ASP A 67 5.51 -10.86 14.90
C ASP A 67 6.62 -10.96 15.99
N GLY A 68 6.96 -9.82 16.65
CA GLY A 68 7.99 -9.73 17.68
C GLY A 68 9.43 -9.70 17.17
N THR A 69 9.66 -9.79 15.85
CA THR A 69 11.01 -9.80 15.25
C THR A 69 11.34 -8.42 14.68
N ASP A 70 12.50 -7.87 15.03
CA ASP A 70 13.06 -6.69 14.36
C ASP A 70 13.66 -7.10 13.01
N PRO A 71 13.09 -6.61 11.88
CA PRO A 71 13.57 -6.96 10.54
C PRO A 71 15.05 -6.63 10.29
N TRP A 72 15.55 -5.61 10.94
CA TRP A 72 16.89 -5.07 10.69
C TRP A 72 18.01 -5.81 11.43
N THR A 73 17.65 -6.75 12.32
CA THR A 73 18.58 -7.68 12.97
C THR A 73 18.75 -8.98 12.17
N LEU A 74 17.92 -9.20 11.15
CA LEU A 74 17.90 -10.42 10.37
C LEU A 74 19.03 -10.45 9.32
N SER A 75 19.50 -11.65 8.98
CA SER A 75 20.31 -11.85 7.79
C SER A 75 19.52 -11.50 6.52
N THR A 76 20.22 -11.16 5.43
CA THR A 76 19.60 -10.82 4.15
C THR A 76 18.57 -11.87 3.69
N ALA A 77 18.91 -13.16 3.79
CA ALA A 77 18.02 -14.25 3.40
C ALA A 77 16.78 -14.34 4.31
N ALA A 78 16.92 -14.11 5.62
CA ALA A 78 15.79 -14.09 6.55
C ALA A 78 14.90 -12.87 6.34
N LEU A 79 15.49 -11.70 6.08
CA LEU A 79 14.76 -10.48 5.74
C LEU A 79 13.97 -10.64 4.43
N GLN A 80 14.55 -11.29 3.41
CA GLN A 80 13.83 -11.57 2.16
C GLN A 80 12.64 -12.51 2.40
N ARG A 81 12.80 -13.55 3.22
CA ARG A 81 11.67 -14.43 3.61
C ARG A 81 10.58 -13.67 4.36
N LEU A 82 10.95 -12.77 5.27
CA LEU A 82 10.01 -11.92 5.97
C LEU A 82 9.26 -11.01 4.99
N ARG A 83 9.97 -10.32 4.09
CA ARG A 83 9.38 -9.50 3.02
C ARG A 83 8.42 -10.28 2.14
N GLY A 84 8.68 -11.57 1.88
CA GLY A 84 7.77 -12.45 1.17
C GLY A 84 6.41 -12.65 1.86
N ARG A 85 6.30 -12.37 3.17
CA ARG A 85 5.04 -12.39 3.93
C ARG A 85 4.32 -11.05 3.94
N LEU A 86 4.88 -10.02 3.29
CA LEU A 86 4.33 -8.68 3.16
C LEU A 86 3.88 -8.45 1.72
N PHE A 87 2.78 -7.75 1.54
CA PHE A 87 2.33 -7.27 0.24
C PHE A 87 2.23 -5.74 0.30
N LEU A 88 2.99 -5.05 -0.54
CA LEU A 88 2.92 -3.61 -0.70
C LEU A 88 2.32 -3.28 -2.07
N ALA A 89 1.18 -2.60 -2.07
CA ALA A 89 0.63 -1.96 -3.27
C ALA A 89 0.93 -0.45 -3.16
N PRO A 90 1.89 0.07 -3.93
CA PRO A 90 2.15 1.51 -3.95
C PRO A 90 1.04 2.26 -4.70
N GLN A 91 0.95 3.57 -4.47
CA GLN A 91 -0.02 4.48 -5.11
C GLN A 91 -0.06 4.33 -6.64
N ALA A 92 1.11 4.31 -7.29
CA ALA A 92 1.23 4.00 -8.71
C ALA A 92 1.53 2.51 -8.90
N PRO A 93 0.57 1.70 -9.41
CA PRO A 93 0.78 0.26 -9.55
C PRO A 93 1.93 -0.05 -10.52
N PRO A 94 2.95 -0.84 -10.10
CA PRO A 94 4.06 -1.22 -10.96
C PRO A 94 3.64 -2.36 -11.90
N LEU A 95 2.81 -2.04 -12.87
CA LEU A 95 2.28 -2.97 -13.87
C LEU A 95 2.97 -2.75 -15.22
N PRO A 96 3.79 -3.70 -15.71
CA PRO A 96 4.45 -3.57 -17.02
C PRO A 96 3.42 -3.44 -18.14
N PRO A 97 3.52 -2.42 -19.03
CA PRO A 97 2.47 -2.10 -20.00
C PRO A 97 2.15 -3.26 -20.97
N ARG A 98 3.18 -3.99 -21.40
CA ARG A 98 3.05 -5.09 -22.38
C ARG A 98 2.64 -6.43 -21.75
N GLN A 99 2.56 -6.51 -20.43
CA GLN A 99 2.19 -7.73 -19.71
C GLN A 99 0.68 -7.99 -19.83
N ARG A 100 0.29 -9.26 -19.83
CA ARG A 100 -1.12 -9.65 -19.72
C ARG A 100 -1.60 -9.49 -18.27
N VAL A 101 -2.87 -9.14 -18.10
CA VAL A 101 -3.50 -8.94 -16.79
C VAL A 101 -3.38 -10.20 -15.92
N VAL A 102 -3.60 -11.39 -16.49
CA VAL A 102 -3.43 -12.65 -15.76
C VAL A 102 -2.03 -12.77 -15.13
N THR A 103 -0.99 -12.48 -15.89
CA THR A 103 0.41 -12.53 -15.40
C THR A 103 0.66 -11.42 -14.37
N ALA A 104 0.11 -10.23 -14.59
CA ALA A 104 0.21 -9.12 -13.65
C ALA A 104 -0.43 -9.45 -12.30
N VAL A 105 -1.60 -10.09 -12.28
CA VAL A 105 -2.27 -10.54 -11.06
C VAL A 105 -1.47 -11.64 -10.38
N LEU A 106 -1.09 -12.70 -11.11
CA LEU A 106 -0.34 -13.83 -10.56
C LEU A 106 1.05 -13.46 -10.02
N ALA A 107 1.60 -12.32 -10.44
CA ALA A 107 2.83 -11.78 -9.86
C ALA A 107 2.73 -11.54 -8.33
N GLY A 108 1.52 -11.43 -7.76
CA GLY A 108 1.31 -11.41 -6.31
C GLY A 108 1.80 -12.66 -5.58
N ARG A 109 1.98 -13.78 -6.29
CA ARG A 109 2.47 -15.06 -5.72
C ARG A 109 3.99 -15.24 -5.79
N LEU A 110 4.69 -14.39 -6.57
CA LEU A 110 6.12 -14.55 -6.82
C LEU A 110 6.99 -14.63 -5.55
N PRO A 111 6.72 -13.84 -4.49
CA PRO A 111 7.54 -13.89 -3.28
C PRO A 111 7.58 -15.25 -2.57
N GLN A 112 6.58 -16.11 -2.81
CA GLN A 112 6.47 -17.44 -2.19
C GLN A 112 6.88 -18.57 -3.14
N GLN A 113 7.23 -18.26 -4.38
CA GLN A 113 7.62 -19.26 -5.39
C GLN A 113 9.13 -19.41 -5.46
N SER A 114 9.58 -20.62 -5.83
CA SER A 114 10.97 -20.81 -6.22
C SER A 114 11.28 -20.08 -7.52
N LEU A 115 12.55 -19.80 -7.79
CA LEU A 115 12.98 -19.13 -9.02
C LEU A 115 12.48 -19.86 -10.28
N VAL A 116 12.57 -21.19 -10.29
CA VAL A 116 12.11 -22.01 -11.43
C VAL A 116 10.59 -21.91 -11.61
N ALA A 117 9.83 -21.98 -10.51
CA ALA A 117 8.38 -21.79 -10.54
C ALA A 117 7.99 -20.39 -11.01
N SER A 118 8.73 -19.37 -10.58
CA SER A 118 8.52 -17.97 -10.99
C SER A 118 8.73 -17.78 -12.50
N ILE A 119 9.84 -18.29 -13.05
CA ILE A 119 10.12 -18.23 -14.50
C ILE A 119 9.03 -18.98 -15.28
N ARG A 120 8.66 -20.18 -14.83
CA ARG A 120 7.59 -20.96 -15.47
C ARG A 120 6.26 -20.23 -15.44
N SER A 121 5.91 -19.57 -14.34
CA SER A 121 4.64 -18.84 -14.21
C SER A 121 4.52 -17.61 -15.12
N LEU A 122 5.65 -17.04 -15.54
CA LEU A 122 5.68 -15.95 -16.51
C LEU A 122 5.34 -16.43 -17.94
N LEU A 123 5.74 -17.65 -18.27
CA LEU A 123 5.53 -18.25 -19.60
C LEU A 123 4.18 -18.99 -19.68
N TYR A 124 3.83 -19.71 -18.60
CA TYR A 124 2.59 -20.47 -18.48
C TYR A 124 1.88 -20.04 -17.21
N PRO A 125 0.83 -19.21 -17.28
CA PRO A 125 0.11 -18.70 -16.11
C PRO A 125 -0.77 -19.83 -15.49
N ALA A 126 -0.10 -20.79 -14.86
CA ALA A 126 -0.78 -21.79 -14.02
C ALA A 126 -1.44 -21.08 -12.84
N GLY A 127 -2.76 -21.05 -12.80
CA GLY A 127 -3.53 -20.28 -11.81
C GLY A 127 -4.43 -19.22 -12.47
N ALA A 128 -4.67 -19.30 -13.78
CA ALA A 128 -5.57 -18.40 -14.48
C ALA A 128 -6.97 -18.37 -13.85
N ALA A 129 -7.46 -19.49 -13.33
CA ALA A 129 -8.75 -19.55 -12.61
C ALA A 129 -8.73 -18.72 -11.31
N GLU A 130 -7.62 -18.75 -10.55
CA GLU A 130 -7.46 -17.94 -9.34
C GLU A 130 -7.35 -16.45 -9.68
N ALA A 131 -6.59 -16.10 -10.71
CA ALA A 131 -6.52 -14.72 -11.20
C ALA A 131 -7.89 -14.24 -11.69
N HIS A 132 -8.65 -15.06 -12.41
CA HIS A 132 -10.00 -14.76 -12.83
C HIS A 132 -10.93 -14.50 -11.63
N ALA A 133 -10.90 -15.38 -10.62
CA ALA A 133 -11.71 -15.21 -9.41
C ALA A 133 -11.33 -13.91 -8.65
N ALA A 134 -10.04 -13.59 -8.54
CA ALA A 134 -9.59 -12.34 -7.93
C ALA A 134 -10.05 -11.11 -8.71
N LEU A 135 -9.97 -11.14 -10.05
CA LEU A 135 -10.43 -10.05 -10.91
C LEU A 135 -11.96 -9.91 -10.88
N ALA A 136 -12.69 -11.01 -10.78
CA ALA A 136 -14.15 -10.99 -10.67
C ALA A 136 -14.64 -10.21 -9.44
N ARG A 137 -13.92 -10.25 -8.33
CA ARG A 137 -14.23 -9.45 -7.13
C ARG A 137 -14.11 -7.93 -7.36
N PHE A 138 -13.44 -7.52 -8.45
CA PHE A 138 -13.27 -6.12 -8.85
C PHE A 138 -13.91 -5.80 -10.20
N ASP A 139 -14.85 -6.63 -10.69
CA ASP A 139 -15.56 -6.48 -11.97
C ASP A 139 -14.61 -6.41 -13.19
N LEU A 140 -13.52 -7.18 -13.16
CA LEU A 140 -12.50 -7.22 -14.21
C LEU A 140 -12.27 -8.62 -14.80
N ALA A 141 -13.15 -9.59 -14.53
CA ALA A 141 -12.98 -10.97 -15.00
C ALA A 141 -12.80 -11.06 -16.53
N ALA A 142 -13.56 -10.27 -17.30
CA ALA A 142 -13.48 -10.21 -18.76
C ALA A 142 -12.13 -9.68 -19.29
N LYS A 143 -11.35 -8.98 -18.44
CA LYS A 143 -10.05 -8.40 -18.79
C LYS A 143 -8.85 -9.33 -18.55
N LEU A 144 -9.08 -10.57 -18.11
CA LEU A 144 -8.03 -11.52 -17.74
C LEU A 144 -6.91 -11.64 -18.78
N TRP A 145 -7.25 -11.66 -20.05
CA TRP A 145 -6.30 -11.86 -21.16
C TRP A 145 -5.89 -10.56 -21.85
N ASP A 146 -6.44 -9.43 -21.45
CA ASP A 146 -6.07 -8.12 -22.00
C ASP A 146 -4.62 -7.77 -21.60
N ARG A 147 -4.05 -6.80 -22.30
CA ARG A 147 -2.77 -6.20 -21.95
C ARG A 147 -3.00 -5.04 -21.00
N VAL A 148 -2.06 -4.84 -20.06
CA VAL A 148 -2.10 -3.76 -19.08
C VAL A 148 -2.17 -2.37 -19.73
N ASP A 149 -1.50 -2.16 -20.87
CA ASP A 149 -1.51 -0.89 -21.61
C ASP A 149 -2.91 -0.51 -22.17
N ARG A 150 -3.82 -1.49 -22.31
CA ARG A 150 -5.20 -1.27 -22.74
C ARG A 150 -6.17 -0.92 -21.62
N LEU A 151 -5.70 -0.96 -20.38
CA LEU A 151 -6.53 -0.67 -19.20
C LEU A 151 -6.55 0.83 -18.90
N SER A 152 -7.70 1.32 -18.44
CA SER A 152 -7.82 2.64 -17.82
C SER A 152 -7.03 2.73 -16.52
N GLY A 153 -6.84 3.95 -15.99
CA GLY A 153 -6.18 4.17 -14.70
C GLY A 153 -6.86 3.39 -13.56
N GLY A 154 -8.19 3.50 -13.46
CA GLY A 154 -8.97 2.79 -12.45
C GLY A 154 -8.97 1.27 -12.62
N GLU A 155 -8.94 0.75 -13.87
CA GLU A 155 -8.78 -0.69 -14.10
C GLU A 155 -7.40 -1.18 -13.65
N ARG A 156 -6.32 -0.44 -13.95
CA ARG A 156 -4.97 -0.76 -13.46
C ARG A 156 -4.91 -0.79 -11.95
N GLN A 157 -5.55 0.17 -11.28
CA GLN A 157 -5.65 0.21 -9.83
C GLN A 157 -6.32 -1.05 -9.28
N ARG A 158 -7.48 -1.45 -9.82
CA ARG A 158 -8.20 -2.65 -9.41
C ARG A 158 -7.43 -3.95 -9.71
N VAL A 159 -6.67 -4.00 -10.81
CA VAL A 159 -5.74 -5.11 -11.09
C VAL A 159 -4.65 -5.21 -10.01
N ALA A 160 -4.10 -4.07 -9.55
CA ALA A 160 -3.13 -4.05 -8.45
C ALA A 160 -3.74 -4.56 -7.13
N LEU A 161 -5.01 -4.23 -6.86
CA LEU A 161 -5.72 -4.77 -5.68
C LEU A 161 -5.99 -6.28 -5.83
N ALA A 162 -6.34 -6.76 -7.02
CA ALA A 162 -6.51 -8.18 -7.29
C ALA A 162 -5.22 -8.99 -7.04
N ARG A 163 -4.02 -8.38 -7.19
CA ARG A 163 -2.73 -9.00 -6.82
C ARG A 163 -2.65 -9.28 -5.32
N ALA A 164 -3.21 -8.43 -4.46
CA ALA A 164 -3.27 -8.70 -3.02
C ALA A 164 -4.06 -9.98 -2.73
N LEU A 165 -5.17 -10.18 -3.46
CA LEU A 165 -6.05 -11.34 -3.27
C LEU A 165 -5.38 -12.66 -3.67
N VAL A 166 -4.43 -12.70 -4.56
CA VAL A 166 -3.70 -13.92 -4.92
C VAL A 166 -2.41 -14.09 -4.13
N SER A 167 -1.96 -13.05 -3.42
CA SER A 167 -0.78 -13.14 -2.56
C SER A 167 -1.07 -13.99 -1.32
N GLN A 168 -0.05 -14.64 -0.78
CA GLN A 168 -0.12 -15.37 0.50
C GLN A 168 0.43 -14.51 1.65
N ALA A 169 0.49 -13.20 1.45
CA ALA A 169 1.00 -12.28 2.46
C ALA A 169 0.06 -12.20 3.66
N SER A 170 0.62 -12.16 4.85
CA SER A 170 -0.10 -12.02 6.11
C SER A 170 -0.23 -10.55 6.57
N LEU A 171 0.48 -9.63 5.90
CA LEU A 171 0.33 -8.19 6.07
C LEU A 171 0.17 -7.54 4.68
N TRP A 172 -0.95 -6.85 4.49
CA TRP A 172 -1.25 -6.07 3.30
C TRP A 172 -1.10 -4.59 3.60
N LEU A 173 -0.22 -3.94 2.86
CA LEU A 173 0.08 -2.52 2.92
C LEU A 173 -0.36 -1.90 1.60
N ILE A 174 -1.41 -1.10 1.62
CA ILE A 174 -2.02 -0.55 0.42
C ILE A 174 -1.96 0.98 0.48
N ASP A 175 -1.16 1.57 -0.40
CA ASP A 175 -0.96 3.02 -0.41
C ASP A 175 -1.89 3.67 -1.44
N GLU A 176 -2.83 4.47 -0.97
CA GLU A 176 -3.81 5.25 -1.76
C GLU A 176 -4.51 4.46 -2.88
N PRO A 177 -5.20 3.35 -2.55
CA PRO A 177 -5.75 2.43 -3.55
C PRO A 177 -6.88 3.03 -4.41
N LEU A 178 -7.37 4.20 -4.10
CA LEU A 178 -8.62 4.75 -4.63
C LEU A 178 -8.42 5.99 -5.52
N SER A 179 -7.19 6.46 -5.70
CA SER A 179 -6.87 7.74 -6.35
C SER A 179 -7.38 7.89 -7.79
N SER A 180 -7.63 6.77 -8.48
CA SER A 180 -8.11 6.74 -9.88
C SER A 180 -9.51 6.15 -10.01
N LEU A 181 -10.27 6.01 -8.91
CA LEU A 181 -11.59 5.41 -8.89
C LEU A 181 -12.67 6.46 -8.60
N ASP A 182 -13.82 6.32 -9.24
CA ASP A 182 -15.01 7.04 -8.84
C ASP A 182 -15.52 6.60 -7.46
N PRO A 183 -16.31 7.40 -6.72
CA PRO A 183 -16.72 7.12 -5.35
C PRO A 183 -17.41 5.77 -5.16
N ALA A 184 -18.25 5.34 -6.11
CA ALA A 184 -18.97 4.08 -6.02
C ALA A 184 -18.00 2.88 -6.11
N ARG A 185 -17.07 2.93 -7.10
CA ARG A 185 -16.04 1.90 -7.27
C ARG A 185 -15.01 1.91 -6.14
N ALA A 186 -14.69 3.09 -5.59
CA ALA A 186 -13.83 3.21 -4.43
C ALA A 186 -14.43 2.49 -3.21
N ALA A 187 -15.70 2.71 -2.93
CA ALA A 187 -16.41 2.04 -1.85
C ALA A 187 -16.44 0.51 -2.03
N GLN A 188 -16.78 0.05 -3.23
CA GLN A 188 -16.77 -1.39 -3.57
C GLN A 188 -15.38 -2.02 -3.45
N ALA A 189 -14.33 -1.32 -3.91
CA ALA A 189 -12.96 -1.81 -3.83
C ALA A 189 -12.49 -1.98 -2.38
N VAL A 190 -12.82 -1.04 -1.50
CA VAL A 190 -12.51 -1.13 -0.06
C VAL A 190 -13.28 -2.27 0.60
N GLU A 191 -14.56 -2.41 0.34
CA GLU A 191 -15.37 -3.50 0.87
C GLU A 191 -14.81 -4.87 0.44
N THR A 192 -14.49 -5.01 -0.85
CA THR A 192 -13.85 -6.23 -1.39
C THR A 192 -12.52 -6.51 -0.70
N LEU A 193 -11.68 -5.49 -0.51
CA LEU A 193 -10.35 -5.63 0.08
C LEU A 193 -10.44 -6.01 1.56
N THR A 194 -11.30 -5.32 2.32
CA THR A 194 -11.49 -5.58 3.76
C THR A 194 -12.12 -6.95 4.02
N ALA A 195 -13.10 -7.36 3.19
CA ALA A 195 -13.68 -8.70 3.25
C ALA A 195 -12.62 -9.77 2.97
N ALA A 196 -11.82 -9.61 1.90
CA ALA A 196 -10.77 -10.55 1.53
C ALA A 196 -9.67 -10.64 2.61
N ALA A 197 -9.27 -9.52 3.21
CA ALA A 197 -8.31 -9.51 4.32
C ALA A 197 -8.85 -10.29 5.53
N ARG A 198 -10.12 -10.09 5.87
CA ARG A 198 -10.80 -10.80 6.97
C ARG A 198 -10.91 -12.30 6.70
N GLU A 199 -11.33 -12.71 5.50
CA GLU A 199 -11.42 -14.11 5.08
C GLU A 199 -10.10 -14.86 5.24
N ARG A 200 -8.97 -14.15 5.05
CA ARG A 200 -7.62 -14.72 5.11
C ARG A 200 -6.91 -14.53 6.45
N GLY A 201 -7.52 -13.81 7.38
CA GLY A 201 -6.86 -13.42 8.63
C GLY A 201 -5.64 -12.51 8.40
N ALA A 202 -5.57 -11.81 7.25
CA ALA A 202 -4.49 -10.90 6.93
C ALA A 202 -4.67 -9.57 7.68
N THR A 203 -3.58 -9.03 8.21
CA THR A 203 -3.55 -7.66 8.71
C THR A 203 -3.56 -6.70 7.53
N LEU A 204 -4.40 -5.67 7.58
CA LEU A 204 -4.53 -4.68 6.51
C LEU A 204 -4.25 -3.28 7.05
N VAL A 205 -3.27 -2.61 6.47
CA VAL A 205 -3.03 -1.17 6.67
C VAL A 205 -3.16 -0.48 5.34
N THR A 206 -4.05 0.49 5.23
CA THR A 206 -4.23 1.25 4.00
C THR A 206 -4.20 2.75 4.27
N THR A 207 -3.57 3.50 3.38
CA THR A 207 -3.64 4.96 3.41
C THR A 207 -4.79 5.45 2.54
N LEU A 208 -5.52 6.44 3.00
CA LEU A 208 -6.68 6.98 2.31
C LEU A 208 -6.69 8.51 2.41
N HIS A 209 -7.20 9.18 1.34
CA HIS A 209 -7.53 10.59 1.37
C HIS A 209 -9.01 10.83 1.72
N GLN A 210 -9.89 9.90 1.31
CA GLN A 210 -11.33 10.02 1.50
C GLN A 210 -11.71 9.58 2.92
N VAL A 211 -12.13 10.52 3.74
CA VAL A 211 -12.47 10.28 5.14
C VAL A 211 -13.71 9.40 5.30
N ASP A 212 -14.72 9.60 4.45
CA ASP A 212 -15.95 8.80 4.41
C ASP A 212 -15.68 7.31 4.13
N VAL A 213 -14.64 7.03 3.36
CA VAL A 213 -14.18 5.66 3.11
C VAL A 213 -13.34 5.13 4.28
N ALA A 214 -12.49 5.97 4.87
CA ALA A 214 -11.66 5.58 6.00
C ALA A 214 -12.48 5.18 7.24
N THR A 215 -13.61 5.84 7.47
CA THR A 215 -14.53 5.52 8.59
C THR A 215 -15.26 4.17 8.42
N ARG A 216 -15.13 3.50 7.28
CA ARG A 216 -15.62 2.12 7.09
C ARG A 216 -14.66 1.06 7.66
N PHE A 217 -13.44 1.46 8.02
CA PHE A 217 -12.48 0.60 8.72
C PHE A 217 -12.80 0.58 10.21
N PRO A 218 -12.45 -0.51 10.93
CA PRO A 218 -12.66 -0.57 12.38
C PRO A 218 -11.88 0.48 13.15
N ARG A 219 -10.69 0.87 12.64
CA ARG A 219 -9.75 1.79 13.30
C ARG A 219 -9.16 2.77 12.32
N VAL A 220 -9.02 4.01 12.74
CA VAL A 220 -8.49 5.12 11.95
C VAL A 220 -7.33 5.79 12.69
N VAL A 221 -6.23 5.94 11.97
CA VAL A 221 -5.01 6.62 12.42
C VAL A 221 -4.87 7.92 11.65
N GLY A 222 -4.80 9.04 12.35
CA GLY A 222 -4.58 10.38 11.78
C GLY A 222 -3.12 10.79 11.86
N LEU A 223 -2.49 11.07 10.69
CA LEU A 223 -1.12 11.58 10.60
C LEU A 223 -1.09 13.00 10.05
N ARG A 224 -0.34 13.89 10.69
CA ARG A 224 -0.08 15.25 10.21
C ARG A 224 1.36 15.65 10.50
N ASP A 225 2.05 16.17 9.48
CA ASP A 225 3.43 16.65 9.59
C ASP A 225 4.39 15.61 10.22
N GLY A 226 4.16 14.34 9.89
CA GLY A 226 4.91 13.20 10.43
C GLY A 226 4.53 12.80 11.85
N LEU A 227 3.58 13.44 12.48
CA LEU A 227 3.13 13.19 13.85
C LEU A 227 1.79 12.43 13.89
N LEU A 228 1.65 11.54 14.85
CA LEU A 228 0.38 10.93 15.21
C LEU A 228 -0.52 11.97 15.87
N GLN A 229 -1.66 12.26 15.25
CA GLN A 229 -2.66 13.16 15.81
C GLN A 229 -3.70 12.40 16.64
N PHE A 230 -4.12 11.25 16.13
CA PHE A 230 -5.04 10.37 16.84
C PHE A 230 -4.92 8.92 16.30
N ASP A 231 -5.35 7.99 17.13
CA ASP A 231 -5.43 6.56 16.85
C ASP A 231 -6.68 6.04 17.56
N LEU A 232 -7.79 5.90 16.82
CA LEU A 232 -9.12 5.73 17.38
C LEU A 232 -9.92 4.65 16.62
N PRO A 233 -10.85 3.95 17.32
CA PRO A 233 -11.95 3.27 16.63
C PRO A 233 -12.70 4.24 15.74
N ALA A 234 -13.10 3.81 14.53
CA ALA A 234 -13.75 4.70 13.56
C ALA A 234 -15.00 5.42 14.11
N ALA A 235 -15.77 4.73 14.97
CA ALA A 235 -16.95 5.31 15.60
C ALA A 235 -16.65 6.47 16.56
N GLN A 236 -15.39 6.66 16.97
CA GLN A 236 -14.94 7.74 17.86
C GLN A 236 -14.29 8.89 17.11
N VAL A 237 -14.12 8.77 15.79
CA VAL A 237 -13.58 9.86 14.95
C VAL A 237 -14.66 10.94 14.81
N THR A 238 -14.40 12.12 15.34
CA THR A 238 -15.33 13.26 15.33
C THR A 238 -14.95 14.28 14.25
N PRO A 239 -15.88 15.15 13.84
CA PRO A 239 -15.55 16.29 12.97
C PRO A 239 -14.44 17.19 13.53
N ALA A 240 -14.33 17.31 14.87
CA ALA A 240 -13.25 18.07 15.50
C ALA A 240 -11.87 17.44 15.27
N HIS A 241 -11.76 16.10 15.37
CA HIS A 241 -10.52 15.39 15.03
C HIS A 241 -10.10 15.63 13.57
N LEU A 242 -11.07 15.61 12.65
CA LEU A 242 -10.82 15.86 11.24
C LEU A 242 -10.42 17.31 10.96
N ALA A 243 -11.13 18.27 11.56
CA ALA A 243 -10.80 19.69 11.43
C ALA A 243 -9.38 19.99 11.94
N GLN A 244 -8.97 19.37 13.04
CA GLN A 244 -7.60 19.50 13.56
C GLN A 244 -6.58 18.84 12.64
N LEU A 245 -6.88 17.64 12.13
CA LEU A 245 -5.98 16.90 11.23
C LEU A 245 -5.70 17.67 9.93
N TYR A 246 -6.75 18.27 9.34
CA TYR A 246 -6.69 19.01 8.07
C TYR A 246 -6.65 20.54 8.24
N ALA A 247 -6.41 21.05 9.45
CA ALA A 247 -6.31 22.49 9.66
C ALA A 247 -5.35 23.15 8.66
N GLN A 248 -5.80 24.26 8.03
CA GLN A 248 -5.12 24.96 6.93
C GLN A 248 -5.09 24.21 5.58
N ARG A 249 -5.70 23.02 5.49
CA ARG A 249 -5.83 22.22 4.25
C ARG A 249 -7.25 21.66 4.11
N GLU A 250 -8.23 22.44 4.49
CA GLU A 250 -9.66 22.08 4.52
C GLU A 250 -10.20 21.69 3.14
N TYR A 251 -9.57 22.20 2.07
CA TYR A 251 -9.89 21.80 0.69
C TYR A 251 -9.63 20.30 0.41
N GLU A 252 -8.71 19.65 1.14
CA GLU A 252 -8.46 18.21 1.02
C GLU A 252 -9.59 17.37 1.66
N LEU A 253 -10.32 17.94 2.64
CA LEU A 253 -11.51 17.28 3.22
C LEU A 253 -12.71 17.26 2.27
N ALA A 254 -12.84 18.27 1.43
CA ALA A 254 -13.97 18.41 0.51
C ALA A 254 -13.91 17.50 -0.72
N GLY A 255 -12.87 16.65 -0.85
CA GLY A 255 -12.73 15.73 -1.99
C GLY A 255 -12.45 16.43 -3.32
N ALA A 256 -12.02 17.70 -3.31
CA ALA A 256 -11.60 18.39 -4.52
C ALA A 256 -10.37 17.68 -5.13
N PRO A 257 -10.33 17.44 -6.46
CA PRO A 257 -9.16 16.86 -7.09
C PRO A 257 -7.97 17.79 -6.86
N LEU A 258 -6.93 17.27 -6.20
CA LEU A 258 -5.65 17.95 -6.10
C LEU A 258 -5.17 18.28 -7.52
N ALA A 259 -4.85 19.56 -7.77
CA ALA A 259 -4.08 19.91 -8.94
C ALA A 259 -2.83 19.01 -8.93
N ALA A 260 -2.61 18.24 -9.99
CA ALA A 260 -1.48 17.33 -10.08
C ALA A 260 -0.21 18.15 -9.82
N GLU A 261 0.55 17.80 -8.78
CA GLU A 261 1.89 18.33 -8.61
C GLU A 261 2.65 18.06 -9.91
N PRO A 262 3.41 19.04 -10.44
CA PRO A 262 4.20 18.82 -11.64
C PRO A 262 5.14 17.65 -11.36
N VAL A 263 4.92 16.55 -12.07
CA VAL A 263 5.80 15.38 -12.04
C VAL A 263 7.20 15.89 -12.37
N ALA A 264 8.10 15.85 -11.40
CA ALA A 264 9.48 16.17 -11.62
C ALA A 264 9.96 15.33 -12.81
N ALA A 265 10.40 16.00 -13.87
CA ALA A 265 10.82 15.35 -15.09
C ALA A 265 11.86 14.29 -14.75
N ALA A 266 11.63 13.06 -15.18
CA ALA A 266 12.59 11.98 -15.02
C ALA A 266 13.94 12.42 -15.58
N PRO A 267 15.06 12.19 -14.87
CA PRO A 267 16.38 12.51 -15.40
C PRO A 267 16.56 11.79 -16.74
N PRO A 268 17.20 12.42 -17.73
CA PRO A 268 17.43 11.80 -19.03
C PRO A 268 18.25 10.51 -18.86
N PRO A 269 17.98 9.49 -19.69
CA PRO A 269 18.70 8.22 -19.59
C PRO A 269 20.20 8.47 -19.76
N ALA A 270 20.99 7.93 -18.84
CA ALA A 270 22.45 7.99 -18.91
C ALA A 270 22.90 7.30 -20.20
N VAL A 271 23.48 8.05 -21.11
CA VAL A 271 24.12 7.49 -22.34
C VAL A 271 25.40 6.81 -21.88
N MET A 272 25.40 5.49 -21.81
CA MET A 272 26.62 4.72 -21.67
C MET A 272 27.42 4.83 -22.97
N HIS A 273 28.50 5.58 -22.95
CA HIS A 273 29.53 5.48 -23.98
C HIS A 273 30.37 4.24 -23.69
N CYS A 274 30.13 3.17 -24.46
CA CYS A 274 31.10 2.08 -24.57
C CYS A 274 32.38 2.60 -25.23
N ARG A 275 33.49 2.55 -24.52
CA ARG A 275 34.83 2.52 -25.08
C ARG A 275 35.34 1.11 -25.09
#